data_68b26a15e406ba1ad33b1f1802a941dc
#
_entry.id   68b26a15e406ba1ad33b1f1802a941dc
#
_cell.length_a   1.000
_cell.length_b   1.000
_cell.length_c   1.000
_cell.angle_alpha   90.00
_cell.angle_beta   90.00
_cell.angle_gamma   90.00
#
_symmetry.space_group_name_H-M   'P 1'
#
loop_
_entity.id
_entity.type
_entity.pdbx_description
1 polymer ?
#
loop_
_entity_poly.entity_id
_entity_poly.type
_entity_poly.pdbx_seq_one_letter_code
_entity_poly.pdbx_strand_id
1 'polypeptide(L)'
;MAAAGAIPGFFEKRELIYAAQPDATALRAQGRRLLEGGLLEAALESFALAGDTAGIGEVAAAARAAGDAFAYEAALKALGKAPAAAEWVALGETAFAAGMLWFAYRAFEKADHQDGLERARRAMHDAGLSPGHP
;
A
#
# COMPACT_ATOMS: atom_id res chain seq x y z
N MET A 1 -34.97 -13.85 -7.98
CA MET A 1 -34.63 -13.90 -7.74
C MET A 1 -34.30 -13.93 -7.33
N ALA A 2 -34.12 -13.88 -7.44
CA ALA A 2 -33.61 -13.85 -7.11
C ALA A 2 -33.05 -13.72 -6.98
N ALA A 3 -33.01 -13.64 -6.93
CA ALA A 3 -32.43 -13.46 -6.76
C ALA A 3 -31.97 -13.20 -6.47
N ALA A 4 -32.20 -13.32 -6.32
CA ALA A 4 -31.90 -13.22 -6.03
C ALA A 4 -31.82 -13.20 -5.43
N GLY A 5 -31.97 -13.66 -5.03
CA GLY A 5 -31.97 -13.83 -4.53
C GLY A 5 -31.99 -14.11 -3.86
N ALA A 6 -32.51 -14.33 -3.30
CA ALA A 6 -32.72 -14.54 -2.59
C ALA A 6 -32.48 -14.88 -1.82
N ILE A 7 -32.13 -15.12 -1.26
CA ILE A 7 -31.70 -15.53 -0.72
C ILE A 7 -31.47 -16.00 0.08
N PRO A 8 -31.91 -16.99 0.78
CA PRO A 8 -30.79 -16.75 1.61
C PRO A 8 -30.03 -17.94 2.01
N GLY A 9 -30.05 -18.91 1.24
CA GLY A 9 -29.06 -19.93 1.32
C GLY A 9 -27.72 -19.35 0.98
N PHE A 10 -26.67 -20.14 1.15
CA PHE A 10 -25.32 -19.65 0.87
C PHE A 10 -25.20 -19.10 -0.53
N PHE A 11 -25.75 -19.80 -1.49
CA PHE A 11 -25.67 -19.35 -2.88
C PHE A 11 -26.39 -18.04 -3.07
N GLU A 12 -27.55 -17.90 -2.47
CA GLU A 12 -28.30 -16.65 -2.58
C GLU A 12 -27.58 -15.52 -1.90
N LYS A 13 -26.93 -15.79 -0.78
CA LYS A 13 -26.11 -14.77 -0.12
C LYS A 13 -24.97 -14.33 -1.03
N ARG A 14 -24.33 -15.27 -1.70
CA ARG A 14 -23.27 -14.92 -2.64
C ARG A 14 -23.79 -14.02 -3.74
N GLU A 15 -24.95 -14.35 -4.27
CA GLU A 15 -25.53 -13.53 -5.33
C GLU A 15 -25.85 -12.13 -4.83
N LEU A 16 -26.38 -12.05 -3.62
CA LEU A 16 -26.68 -10.74 -3.05
C LEU A 16 -25.40 -9.92 -2.82
N ILE A 17 -24.34 -10.58 -2.38
CA ILE A 17 -23.07 -9.91 -2.21
C ILE A 17 -22.54 -9.38 -3.53
N TYR A 18 -22.57 -10.22 -4.55
CA TYR A 18 -22.12 -9.79 -5.87
C TYR A 18 -22.99 -8.68 -6.43
N ALA A 19 -24.30 -8.80 -6.25
CA ALA A 19 -25.21 -7.79 -6.75
C ALA A 19 -25.02 -6.45 -6.03
N ALA A 20 -24.58 -6.51 -4.76
CA ALA A 20 -24.38 -5.32 -3.98
C ALA A 20 -23.00 -4.69 -4.19
N GLN A 21 -22.08 -5.41 -4.84
CA GLN A 21 -20.76 -4.88 -5.06
C GLN A 21 -20.80 -3.74 -6.09
N PRO A 22 -20.05 -2.68 -5.85
CA PRO A 22 -19.94 -1.61 -6.84
C PRO A 22 -19.32 -2.16 -8.11
N ASP A 23 -19.70 -1.60 -9.24
CA ASP A 23 -19.06 -1.99 -10.48
C ASP A 23 -17.66 -1.38 -10.55
N ALA A 24 -16.92 -1.74 -11.60
CA ALA A 24 -15.54 -1.29 -11.72
C ALA A 24 -15.43 0.24 -11.78
N THR A 25 -16.39 0.90 -12.42
CA THR A 25 -16.37 2.35 -12.50
C THR A 25 -16.49 2.99 -11.11
N ALA A 26 -17.44 2.46 -10.31
CA ALA A 26 -17.62 2.98 -8.95
C ALA A 26 -16.40 2.70 -8.08
N LEU A 27 -15.80 1.52 -8.24
CA LEU A 27 -14.59 1.18 -7.48
C LEU A 27 -13.42 2.07 -7.88
N ARG A 28 -13.28 2.38 -9.16
CA ARG A 28 -12.23 3.30 -9.60
C ARG A 28 -12.42 4.69 -9.01
N ALA A 29 -13.67 5.16 -9.01
CA ALA A 29 -13.97 6.47 -8.46
C ALA A 29 -13.67 6.49 -6.96
N GLN A 30 -13.99 5.42 -6.25
CA GLN A 30 -13.68 5.30 -4.84
C GLN A 30 -12.17 5.29 -4.62
N GLY A 31 -11.45 4.52 -5.43
CA GLY A 31 -10.00 4.47 -5.35
C GLY A 31 -9.38 5.83 -5.56
N ARG A 32 -9.89 6.58 -6.51
CA ARG A 32 -9.40 7.92 -6.80
C ARG A 32 -9.59 8.85 -5.61
N ARG A 33 -10.77 8.81 -5.01
CA ARG A 33 -11.04 9.65 -3.83
C ARG A 33 -10.13 9.29 -2.67
N LEU A 34 -9.91 7.99 -2.47
CA LEU A 34 -9.04 7.52 -1.39
C LEU A 34 -7.60 7.93 -1.64
N LEU A 35 -7.16 7.82 -2.89
CA LEU A 35 -5.81 8.22 -3.27
C LEU A 35 -5.59 9.71 -3.02
N GLU A 36 -6.56 10.53 -3.43
CA GLU A 36 -6.47 11.96 -3.21
C GLU A 36 -6.45 12.30 -1.73
N GLY A 37 -7.09 11.48 -0.93
CA GLY A 37 -7.08 11.67 0.53
C GLY A 37 -5.85 11.10 1.20
N GLY A 38 -4.93 10.51 0.45
CA GLY A 38 -3.71 9.95 1.02
C GLY A 38 -3.90 8.60 1.68
N LEU A 39 -5.04 7.96 1.50
CA LEU A 39 -5.33 6.65 2.08
C LEU A 39 -4.89 5.58 1.10
N LEU A 40 -3.57 5.35 1.05
CA LEU A 40 -2.96 4.58 -0.02
C LEU A 40 -3.38 3.12 -0.03
N GLU A 41 -3.43 2.48 1.14
CA GLU A 41 -3.79 1.07 1.19
C GLU A 41 -5.24 0.85 0.80
N ALA A 42 -6.12 1.73 1.25
CA ALA A 42 -7.52 1.63 0.87
C ALA A 42 -7.72 1.89 -0.60
N ALA A 43 -6.98 2.86 -1.15
CA ALA A 43 -7.02 3.14 -2.59
C ALA A 43 -6.54 1.94 -3.38
N LEU A 44 -5.46 1.31 -2.93
CA LEU A 44 -4.94 0.12 -3.58
C LEU A 44 -5.99 -0.98 -3.64
N GLU A 45 -6.67 -1.20 -2.52
CA GLU A 45 -7.69 -2.23 -2.45
C GLU A 45 -8.81 -1.96 -3.45
N SER A 46 -9.27 -0.71 -3.51
CA SER A 46 -10.34 -0.35 -4.44
C SER A 46 -9.93 -0.53 -5.88
N PHE A 47 -8.72 -0.08 -6.24
CA PHE A 47 -8.22 -0.25 -7.59
C PHE A 47 -8.02 -1.72 -7.94
N ALA A 48 -7.54 -2.51 -6.99
CA ALA A 48 -7.33 -3.93 -7.22
C ALA A 48 -8.65 -4.64 -7.49
N LEU A 49 -9.69 -4.31 -6.71
CA LEU A 49 -11.01 -4.89 -6.93
C LEU A 49 -11.57 -4.48 -8.28
N ALA A 50 -11.23 -3.30 -8.76
CA ALA A 50 -11.68 -2.83 -10.07
C ALA A 50 -10.85 -3.41 -11.21
N GLY A 51 -9.73 -4.07 -10.91
CA GLY A 51 -8.83 -4.53 -11.96
C GLY A 51 -8.12 -3.39 -12.65
N ASP A 52 -7.95 -2.26 -11.98
CA ASP A 52 -7.41 -1.04 -12.56
C ASP A 52 -5.91 -0.97 -12.30
N THR A 53 -5.12 -1.56 -13.19
CA THR A 53 -3.67 -1.58 -13.02
C THR A 53 -3.07 -0.19 -13.09
N ALA A 54 -3.66 0.71 -13.87
CA ALA A 54 -3.17 2.09 -13.92
C ALA A 54 -3.36 2.78 -12.58
N GLY A 55 -4.51 2.54 -11.93
CA GLY A 55 -4.76 3.09 -10.60
C GLY A 55 -3.78 2.55 -9.56
N ILE A 56 -3.48 1.25 -9.64
CA ILE A 56 -2.49 0.66 -8.75
C ILE A 56 -1.13 1.32 -8.95
N GLY A 57 -0.76 1.59 -10.20
CA GLY A 57 0.48 2.29 -10.50
C GLY A 57 0.51 3.69 -9.89
N GLU A 58 -0.64 4.37 -9.86
CA GLU A 58 -0.70 5.69 -9.22
C GLU A 58 -0.52 5.60 -7.72
N VAL A 59 -1.05 4.54 -7.10
CA VAL A 59 -0.81 4.29 -5.67
C VAL A 59 0.68 4.09 -5.43
N ALA A 60 1.33 3.31 -6.29
CA ALA A 60 2.77 3.08 -6.15
C ALA A 60 3.54 4.40 -6.23
N ALA A 61 3.18 5.25 -7.20
CA ALA A 61 3.86 6.54 -7.34
C ALA A 61 3.65 7.43 -6.12
N ALA A 62 2.43 7.47 -5.60
CA ALA A 62 2.14 8.26 -4.42
C ALA A 62 2.87 7.73 -3.18
N ALA A 63 2.94 6.41 -3.04
CA ALA A 63 3.65 5.80 -1.93
C ALA A 63 5.14 6.13 -2.00
N ARG A 64 5.70 6.07 -3.20
CA ARG A 64 7.11 6.39 -3.40
C ARG A 64 7.39 7.83 -3.01
N ALA A 65 6.53 8.75 -3.44
CA ALA A 65 6.71 10.16 -3.14
C ALA A 65 6.60 10.43 -1.64
N ALA A 66 5.76 9.66 -0.95
CA ALA A 66 5.55 9.83 0.49
C ALA A 66 6.57 9.06 1.32
N GLY A 67 7.36 8.20 0.71
CA GLY A 67 8.29 7.35 1.46
C GLY A 67 7.59 6.21 2.18
N ASP A 68 6.38 5.87 1.77
CA ASP A 68 5.61 4.79 2.38
C ASP A 68 6.04 3.47 1.75
N ALA A 69 7.06 2.87 2.35
CA ALA A 69 7.67 1.67 1.80
C ALA A 69 6.70 0.49 1.75
N PHE A 70 5.81 0.40 2.72
CA PHE A 70 4.89 -0.73 2.79
C PHE A 70 3.81 -0.62 1.73
N ALA A 71 3.24 0.58 1.54
CA ALA A 71 2.25 0.78 0.49
C ALA A 71 2.87 0.59 -0.88
N TYR A 72 4.13 1.02 -1.06
CA TYR A 72 4.84 0.84 -2.32
C TYR A 72 5.02 -0.63 -2.63
N GLU A 73 5.49 -1.39 -1.63
CA GLU A 73 5.68 -2.82 -1.83
C GLU A 73 4.37 -3.52 -2.17
N ALA A 74 3.31 -3.17 -1.45
CA ALA A 74 2.01 -3.79 -1.67
C ALA A 74 1.47 -3.49 -3.07
N ALA A 75 1.64 -2.24 -3.54
CA ALA A 75 1.19 -1.87 -4.87
C ALA A 75 1.97 -2.62 -5.95
N LEU A 76 3.29 -2.70 -5.80
CA LEU A 76 4.10 -3.44 -6.78
C LEU A 76 3.75 -4.92 -6.76
N LYS A 77 3.52 -5.48 -5.58
CA LYS A 77 3.13 -6.89 -5.48
C LYS A 77 1.82 -7.13 -6.21
N ALA A 78 0.88 -6.21 -6.09
CA ALA A 78 -0.39 -6.33 -6.81
C ALA A 78 -0.19 -6.28 -8.32
N LEU A 79 0.87 -5.64 -8.78
CA LEU A 79 1.23 -5.60 -10.19
C LEU A 79 2.14 -6.76 -10.61
N GLY A 80 2.41 -7.68 -9.70
CA GLY A 80 3.30 -8.80 -9.98
C GLY A 80 4.77 -8.43 -10.00
N LYS A 81 5.15 -7.37 -9.30
CA LYS A 81 6.51 -6.87 -9.27
C LYS A 81 7.02 -6.80 -7.83
N ALA A 82 8.33 -6.64 -7.71
CA ALA A 82 8.98 -6.43 -6.41
C ALA A 82 9.94 -5.26 -6.55
N PRO A 83 10.08 -4.41 -5.52
CA PRO A 83 11.04 -3.31 -5.59
C PRO A 83 12.46 -3.84 -5.70
N ALA A 84 13.27 -3.18 -6.52
CA ALA A 84 14.69 -3.46 -6.60
C ALA A 84 15.39 -2.83 -5.40
N ALA A 85 16.61 -3.29 -5.10
CA ALA A 85 17.36 -2.77 -3.97
C ALA A 85 17.52 -1.26 -4.05
N ALA A 86 17.79 -0.73 -5.25
CA ALA A 86 17.94 0.73 -5.41
C ALA A 86 16.65 1.47 -5.09
N GLU A 87 15.50 0.87 -5.39
CA GLU A 87 14.22 1.49 -5.05
C GLU A 87 14.00 1.50 -3.54
N TRP A 88 14.39 0.42 -2.86
CA TRP A 88 14.30 0.39 -1.41
C TRP A 88 15.19 1.45 -0.78
N VAL A 89 16.39 1.66 -1.33
CA VAL A 89 17.27 2.71 -0.81
C VAL A 89 16.62 4.08 -1.00
N ALA A 90 16.06 4.34 -2.18
CA ALA A 90 15.41 5.63 -2.45
C ALA A 90 14.24 5.86 -1.52
N LEU A 91 13.42 4.82 -1.28
CA LEU A 91 12.31 4.90 -0.33
C LEU A 91 12.81 5.21 1.07
N GLY A 92 13.91 4.55 1.46
CA GLY A 92 14.50 4.78 2.76
C GLY A 92 14.96 6.21 2.93
N GLU A 93 15.57 6.77 1.90
CA GLU A 93 16.03 8.16 1.97
C GLU A 93 14.85 9.13 2.06
N THR A 94 13.82 8.87 1.28
CA THR A 94 12.63 9.72 1.33
C THR A 94 11.98 9.65 2.71
N ALA A 95 11.82 8.45 3.24
CA ALA A 95 11.21 8.26 4.56
C ALA A 95 12.07 8.90 5.64
N PHE A 96 13.38 8.75 5.54
CA PHE A 96 14.30 9.32 6.51
C PHE A 96 14.18 10.84 6.53
N ALA A 97 14.18 11.45 5.35
CA ALA A 97 14.05 12.90 5.23
C ALA A 97 12.73 13.41 5.79
N ALA A 98 11.68 12.58 5.71
CA ALA A 98 10.37 12.96 6.24
C ALA A 98 10.21 12.66 7.72
N GLY A 99 11.25 12.13 8.36
CA GLY A 99 11.18 11.79 9.78
C GLY A 99 10.46 10.50 10.07
N MET A 100 10.13 9.72 9.06
CA MET A 100 9.45 8.44 9.23
C MET A 100 10.51 7.36 9.45
N LEU A 101 11.09 7.36 10.64
CA LEU A 101 12.29 6.59 10.92
C LEU A 101 12.08 5.09 10.83
N TRP A 102 10.92 4.62 11.27
CA TRP A 102 10.63 3.20 11.20
C TRP A 102 10.52 2.73 9.75
N PHE A 103 9.85 3.51 8.91
CA PHE A 103 9.76 3.19 7.49
C PHE A 103 11.14 3.21 6.84
N ALA A 104 11.95 4.21 7.20
CA ALA A 104 13.31 4.31 6.67
C ALA A 104 14.13 3.08 7.05
N TYR A 105 14.06 2.70 8.32
CA TYR A 105 14.79 1.53 8.80
C TYR A 105 14.41 0.27 8.02
N ARG A 106 13.09 0.06 7.86
CA ARG A 106 12.62 -1.13 7.15
C ARG A 106 13.05 -1.12 5.69
N ALA A 107 13.00 0.04 5.04
CA ALA A 107 13.40 0.14 3.64
C ALA A 107 14.89 -0.16 3.48
N PHE A 108 15.72 0.40 4.35
CA PHE A 108 17.15 0.14 4.30
C PHE A 108 17.46 -1.31 4.64
N GLU A 109 16.69 -1.91 5.53
CA GLU A 109 16.84 -3.32 5.84
C GLU A 109 16.54 -4.19 4.63
N LYS A 110 15.45 -3.87 3.94
CA LYS A 110 15.08 -4.60 2.71
C LYS A 110 16.15 -4.46 1.62
N ALA A 111 16.82 -3.33 1.57
CA ALA A 111 17.88 -3.09 0.60
C ALA A 111 19.23 -3.63 1.06
N ASP A 112 19.33 -4.08 2.30
CA ASP A 112 20.60 -4.47 2.91
C ASP A 112 21.63 -3.34 2.79
N HIS A 113 21.16 -2.11 3.03
CA HIS A 113 21.96 -0.90 2.88
C HIS A 113 22.51 -0.50 4.24
N GLN A 114 23.76 -0.86 4.50
CA GLN A 114 24.33 -0.73 5.85
C GLN A 114 24.42 0.71 6.31
N ASP A 115 24.84 1.63 5.45
CA ASP A 115 24.93 3.04 5.82
C ASP A 115 23.57 3.58 6.23
N GLY A 116 22.55 3.26 5.47
CA GLY A 116 21.19 3.71 5.77
C GLY A 116 20.68 3.12 7.08
N LEU A 117 20.94 1.83 7.29
CA LEU A 117 20.54 1.17 8.53
C LEU A 117 21.20 1.84 9.73
N GLU A 118 22.49 2.16 9.61
CA GLU A 118 23.21 2.79 10.70
C GLU A 118 22.62 4.17 11.01
N ARG A 119 22.37 4.96 9.97
CA ARG A 119 21.79 6.29 10.17
C ARG A 119 20.40 6.22 10.79
N ALA A 120 19.58 5.30 10.29
CA ALA A 120 18.22 5.14 10.82
C ALA A 120 18.26 4.66 12.25
N ARG A 121 19.12 3.70 12.55
CA ARG A 121 19.25 3.16 13.90
C ARG A 121 19.66 4.24 14.88
N ARG A 122 20.64 5.07 14.48
CA ARG A 122 21.10 6.14 15.34
C ARG A 122 20.02 7.20 15.56
N ALA A 123 19.30 7.56 14.50
CA ALA A 123 18.23 8.54 14.62
C ALA A 123 17.10 8.00 15.50
N MET A 124 16.78 6.73 15.37
CA MET A 124 15.75 6.11 16.21
C MET A 124 16.18 6.08 17.67
N HIS A 125 17.46 5.76 17.91
CA HIS A 125 17.98 5.77 19.28
C HIS A 125 17.86 7.17 19.88
N ASP A 126 18.26 8.18 19.12
CA ASP A 126 18.20 9.56 19.60
C ASP A 126 16.77 10.02 19.86
N ALA A 127 15.82 9.43 19.16
CA ALA A 127 14.41 9.76 19.34
C ALA A 127 13.74 8.90 20.40
N GLY A 128 14.49 8.01 21.05
CA GLY A 128 13.93 7.14 22.06
C GLY A 128 13.20 5.94 21.50
N LEU A 129 13.41 5.62 20.22
CA LEU A 129 12.80 4.47 19.57
C LEU A 129 13.80 3.33 19.52
N SER A 130 13.28 2.11 19.37
CA SER A 130 14.13 0.92 19.33
C SER A 130 13.80 0.14 18.06
N PRO A 131 14.78 -0.05 17.17
CA PRO A 131 14.53 -0.89 15.99
C PRO A 131 14.09 -2.29 16.43
N GLY A 132 13.10 -2.83 15.77
CA GLY A 132 12.54 -4.12 16.14
C GLY A 132 11.37 -4.03 17.10
N HIS A 133 11.07 -2.83 17.59
CA HIS A 133 9.93 -2.58 18.47
C HIS A 133 9.08 -1.50 17.85
N PRO A 134 8.22 -1.88 16.89
CA PRO A 134 7.39 -0.91 16.20
C PRO A 134 6.41 -0.19 17.11
#